data_b5397f021a1bff509f27f8e86dfc4ebb
#
_entry.id   b5397f021a1bff509f27f8e86dfc4ebb
#
_cell.length_a   1.000
_cell.length_b   1.000
_cell.length_c   1.000
_cell.angle_alpha   90.00
_cell.angle_beta   90.00
_cell.angle_gamma   90.00
#
_symmetry.space_group_name_H-M   'P 1'
#
loop_
_entity.id
_entity.type
_entity.pdbx_description
1 polymer ?
#
loop_
_entity_poly.entity_id
_entity_poly.type
_entity_poly.pdbx_seq_one_letter_code
_entity_poly.pdbx_strand_id
1 'polypeptide(L)' 'MKINEIQKKLQKLLALATSPNEHEAALAMERAAEIAAKYNLDLALIEEGRV' A
#
# COMPACT_ATOMS: atom_id res chain seq x y z
N MET A 1 -8.30 13.05 -4.83
CA MET A 1 -7.36 12.10 -5.45
C MET A 1 -8.13 10.99 -6.13
N LYS A 2 -7.76 10.62 -7.34
CA LYS A 2 -8.45 9.57 -8.08
C LYS A 2 -8.05 8.19 -7.53
N ILE A 3 -8.97 7.22 -7.64
CA ILE A 3 -8.74 5.90 -7.08
C ILE A 3 -7.50 5.20 -7.68
N ASN A 4 -7.24 5.36 -8.98
CA ASN A 4 -6.07 4.74 -9.59
C ASN A 4 -4.75 5.36 -9.09
N GLU A 5 -4.74 6.62 -8.71
CA GLU A 5 -3.57 7.25 -8.09
C GLU A 5 -3.33 6.68 -6.70
N ILE A 6 -4.43 6.43 -5.97
CA ILE A 6 -4.37 5.83 -4.65
C ILE A 6 -3.81 4.41 -4.77
N GLN A 7 -4.27 3.65 -5.74
CA GLN A 7 -3.80 2.29 -5.98
C GLN A 7 -2.31 2.25 -6.30
N LYS A 8 -1.84 3.17 -7.15
CA LYS A 8 -0.42 3.25 -7.48
C LYS A 8 0.41 3.57 -6.25
N LYS A 9 -0.07 4.47 -5.42
CA LYS A 9 0.61 4.83 -4.17
C LYS A 9 0.68 3.64 -3.23
N LEU A 10 -0.41 2.88 -3.10
CA LEU A 10 -0.43 1.69 -2.28
C LEU A 10 0.50 0.62 -2.80
N GLN A 11 0.54 0.39 -4.11
CA GLN A 11 1.45 -0.57 -4.71
C GLN A 11 2.91 -0.21 -4.42
N LYS A 12 3.22 1.07 -4.49
CA LYS A 12 4.57 1.55 -4.18
C LYS A 12 4.91 1.31 -2.72
N LEU A 13 3.97 1.59 -1.81
CA LEU A 13 4.17 1.36 -0.40
C LEU A 13 4.33 -0.13 -0.08
N LEU A 14 3.54 -0.98 -0.73
CA LEU A 14 3.65 -2.42 -0.54
C LEU A 14 4.99 -2.94 -1.05
N ALA A 15 5.49 -2.39 -2.14
CA ALA A 15 6.82 -2.74 -2.63
C ALA A 15 7.91 -2.35 -1.63
N LEU A 16 7.77 -1.19 -1.00
CA LEU A 16 8.70 -0.74 0.04
C LEU A 16 8.59 -1.62 1.29
N ALA A 17 7.43 -2.19 1.54
CA ALA A 17 7.22 -3.09 2.69
C ALA A 17 8.03 -4.38 2.57
N THR A 18 8.53 -4.70 1.38
CA THR A 18 9.41 -5.86 1.17
C THR A 18 10.89 -5.50 1.26
N SER A 19 11.19 -4.26 1.63
CA SER A 19 12.56 -3.79 1.77
C SER A 19 13.31 -4.56 2.86
N PRO A 20 14.61 -4.80 2.70
CA PRO A 20 15.42 -5.40 3.76
C PRO A 20 15.57 -4.51 4.98
N ASN A 21 15.27 -3.22 4.86
CA ASN A 21 15.29 -2.29 5.98
C ASN A 21 13.98 -2.42 6.76
N GLU A 22 14.05 -3.02 7.95
CA GLU A 22 12.86 -3.29 8.77
C GLU A 22 12.07 -2.04 9.14
N HIS A 23 12.75 -0.95 9.43
CA HIS A 23 12.09 0.30 9.78
C HIS A 23 11.31 0.87 8.60
N GLU A 24 11.93 0.86 7.44
CA GLU A 24 11.29 1.36 6.23
C GLU A 24 10.11 0.47 5.84
N ALA A 25 10.30 -0.83 5.93
CA ALA A 25 9.25 -1.79 5.60
C ALA A 25 8.06 -1.64 6.53
N ALA A 26 8.30 -1.52 7.83
CA ALA A 26 7.23 -1.34 8.81
C ALA A 26 6.47 -0.05 8.59
N LEU A 27 7.18 1.04 8.31
CA LEU A 27 6.57 2.33 8.07
C LEU A 27 5.72 2.31 6.80
N ALA A 28 6.23 1.68 5.75
CA ALA A 28 5.50 1.56 4.49
C ALA A 28 4.21 0.77 4.67
N MET A 29 4.26 -0.34 5.42
CA MET A 29 3.09 -1.16 5.69
C MET A 29 2.06 -0.39 6.51
N GLU A 30 2.51 0.35 7.51
CA GLU A 30 1.63 1.17 8.34
C GLU A 30 0.90 2.22 7.50
N ARG A 31 1.63 2.89 6.61
CA ARG A 31 1.03 3.89 5.72
C ARG A 31 0.04 3.25 4.76
N ALA A 32 0.39 2.10 4.21
CA ALA A 32 -0.51 1.39 3.30
C ALA A 32 -1.79 1.00 4.00
N ALA A 33 -1.69 0.49 5.23
CA ALA A 33 -2.85 0.11 6.02
C ALA A 33 -3.76 1.31 6.32
N GLU A 34 -3.17 2.45 6.66
CA GLU A 34 -3.93 3.67 6.92
C GLU A 34 -4.71 4.11 5.68
N ILE A 35 -4.05 4.13 4.54
CA ILE A 35 -4.69 4.54 3.29
C ILE A 35 -5.79 3.56 2.90
N ALA A 36 -5.52 2.26 3.02
CA ALA A 36 -6.52 1.24 2.70
C ALA A 36 -7.75 1.38 3.59
N ALA A 37 -7.56 1.62 4.88
CA ALA A 37 -8.68 1.82 5.80
C ALA A 37 -9.47 3.07 5.46
N LYS A 38 -8.78 4.15 5.12
CA LYS A 38 -9.41 5.42 4.78
C LYS A 38 -10.31 5.33 3.55
N TYR A 39 -9.86 4.59 2.55
CA TYR A 39 -10.60 4.45 1.29
C TYR A 39 -11.31 3.11 1.17
N ASN A 40 -11.30 2.32 2.23
CA ASN A 40 -11.96 1.01 2.27
C ASN A 40 -11.49 0.09 1.15
N LEU A 41 -10.19 0.03 0.95
CA LEU A 41 -9.57 -0.79 -0.08
C LEU A 41 -9.00 -2.08 0.52
N ASP A 42 -8.94 -3.12 -0.31
CA ASP A 42 -8.35 -4.41 0.07
C ASP A 42 -6.91 -4.47 -0.41
N LEU A 43 -5.96 -4.48 0.53
CA LEU A 43 -4.54 -4.52 0.20
C LEU A 43 -4.15 -5.78 -0.56
N ALA A 44 -4.80 -6.90 -0.27
CA ALA A 44 -4.51 -8.15 -0.97
C ALA A 44 -4.81 -8.03 -2.46
N LEU A 45 -5.92 -7.38 -2.82
CA LEU A 45 -6.29 -7.17 -4.20
C LEU A 45 -5.34 -6.20 -4.90
N ILE A 46 -4.91 -5.17 -4.19
CA ILE A 46 -3.96 -4.19 -4.73
C ILE A 46 -2.62 -4.86 -5.01
N GLU A 47 -2.15 -5.70 -4.09
CA GLU A 47 -0.90 -6.42 -4.24
C GLU A 47 -0.93 -7.34 -5.46
N GLU A 48 -2.08 -7.94 -5.73
CA GLU A 48 -2.27 -8.79 -6.90
C GLU A 48 -2.50 -8.00 -8.19
N GLY A 49 -2.70 -6.71 -8.08
CA GLY A 49 -2.94 -5.85 -9.23
C GLY A 49 -4.35 -5.97 -9.81
N ARG A 50 -5.31 -6.39 -9.02
CA ARG A 50 -6.69 -6.61 -9.46
C ARG A 50 -7.63 -5.43 -9.27
N VAL A 51 -7.13 -4.36 -8.73
CA VAL A 51 -8.00 -3.22 -8.42
C VAL A 51 -8.01 -2.17 -9.49
#